data_ea48fc0bedec8663e6d13e36999e645d
#
_entry.id   ea48fc0bedec8663e6d13e36999e645d
#
_cell.length_a   1.000
_cell.length_b   1.000
_cell.length_c   1.000
_cell.angle_alpha   90.00
_cell.angle_beta   90.00
_cell.angle_gamma   90.00
#
_symmetry.space_group_name_H-M   'P 1'
#
loop_
_entity.id
_entity.type
_entity.pdbx_description
1 polymer ?
#
loop_
_entity_poly.entity_id
_entity_poly.type
_entity_poly.pdbx_seq_one_letter_code
_entity_poly.pdbx_strand_id
1 'polypeptide(L)'
;MSFLKNLGNKVVNKAKQNLIDEVSDTNFGRVLRTFNILPGANPNNDGSFTAGSWDTGTNADWRVRISLPPGGAYASSSLLAPLKETQNSMVFPYTPQVFITHSANYNALQPTHSNYPFHIYTSSQVDQFTITGEFTVENSKEAEYWVAAVHFLKSVTKMAYGESANKGSPPPVVKLNGYGDYVFNQVPVVVQNFNVTLPSDVDYIPAGVGFNGSYAPARSEISVALMPQYSRDKVNKFSLDKFVSGGYILGGDGYL
;
A
#
# COMPACT_ATOMS: atom_id res chain seq x y z
N MET A 1 -43.82 -30.51 22.64
CA MET A 1 -42.94 -30.74 21.44
C MET A 1 -42.03 -29.59 21.09
N SER A 2 -42.34 -28.31 21.44
CA SER A 2 -41.52 -27.14 21.10
C SER A 2 -40.18 -27.09 21.84
N PHE A 3 -40.11 -27.46 23.09
CA PHE A 3 -38.93 -27.36 23.96
C PHE A 3 -37.76 -28.30 23.51
N LEU A 4 -38.10 -29.54 23.11
CA LEU A 4 -37.10 -30.51 22.62
C LEU A 4 -36.52 -30.12 21.24
N LYS A 5 -37.30 -29.48 20.38
CA LYS A 5 -36.84 -28.92 19.10
C LYS A 5 -35.86 -27.78 19.33
N ASN A 6 -36.14 -26.88 20.29
CA ASN A 6 -35.27 -25.77 20.62
C ASN A 6 -33.94 -26.24 21.26
N LEU A 7 -33.98 -27.30 22.11
CA LEU A 7 -32.78 -27.86 22.69
C LEU A 7 -31.89 -28.56 21.63
N GLY A 8 -32.50 -29.32 20.71
CA GLY A 8 -31.81 -29.96 19.60
C GLY A 8 -31.13 -28.91 18.68
N ASN A 9 -31.83 -27.86 18.33
CA ASN A 9 -31.26 -26.79 17.52
C ASN A 9 -30.12 -26.05 18.22
N LYS A 10 -30.21 -25.85 19.53
CA LYS A 10 -29.16 -25.20 20.32
C LYS A 10 -27.89 -26.06 20.42
N VAL A 11 -28.03 -27.38 20.55
CA VAL A 11 -26.91 -28.31 20.57
C VAL A 11 -26.25 -28.41 19.20
N VAL A 12 -27.05 -28.53 18.15
CA VAL A 12 -26.55 -28.57 16.77
C VAL A 12 -25.82 -27.27 16.38
N ASN A 13 -26.38 -26.12 16.77
CA ASN A 13 -25.74 -24.84 16.50
C ASN A 13 -24.44 -24.66 17.27
N LYS A 14 -24.38 -25.12 18.54
CA LYS A 14 -23.15 -25.09 19.33
C LYS A 14 -22.08 -26.03 18.78
N ALA A 15 -22.45 -27.22 18.32
CA ALA A 15 -21.52 -28.14 17.66
C ALA A 15 -21.00 -27.59 16.32
N LYS A 16 -21.88 -26.98 15.52
CA LYS A 16 -21.48 -26.27 14.29
C LYS A 16 -20.53 -25.11 14.59
N GLN A 17 -20.80 -24.33 15.63
CA GLN A 17 -19.94 -23.22 15.99
C GLN A 17 -18.55 -23.67 16.43
N ASN A 18 -18.48 -24.72 17.26
CA ASN A 18 -17.19 -25.28 17.68
C ASN A 18 -16.37 -25.83 16.50
N LEU A 19 -17.02 -26.48 15.52
CA LEU A 19 -16.36 -26.95 14.30
C LEU A 19 -15.86 -25.76 13.44
N ILE A 20 -16.65 -24.71 13.34
CA ILE A 20 -16.27 -23.50 12.62
C ILE A 20 -15.08 -22.84 13.30
N ASP A 21 -15.08 -22.74 14.63
CA ASP A 21 -14.01 -22.14 15.41
C ASP A 21 -12.71 -22.96 15.28
N GLU A 22 -12.80 -24.28 15.38
CA GLU A 22 -11.66 -25.21 15.22
C GLU A 22 -11.04 -25.14 13.81
N VAL A 23 -11.87 -25.14 12.76
CA VAL A 23 -11.39 -25.01 11.37
C VAL A 23 -10.84 -23.60 11.12
N SER A 24 -11.43 -22.58 11.72
CA SER A 24 -11.03 -21.19 11.50
C SER A 24 -9.68 -20.83 12.12
N ASP A 25 -9.24 -21.53 13.14
CA ASP A 25 -7.93 -21.35 13.77
C ASP A 25 -6.78 -22.02 13.00
N THR A 26 -7.11 -22.84 12.01
CA THR A 26 -6.12 -23.41 11.10
C THR A 26 -5.72 -22.42 10.00
N ASN A 27 -4.54 -22.60 9.39
CA ASN A 27 -4.13 -21.81 8.24
C ASN A 27 -5.12 -21.91 7.08
N PHE A 28 -5.76 -23.05 6.90
CA PHE A 28 -6.79 -23.27 5.90
C PHE A 28 -8.09 -22.51 6.24
N GLY A 29 -8.49 -22.51 7.51
CA GLY A 29 -9.64 -21.74 7.98
C GLY A 29 -9.44 -20.21 7.82
N ARG A 30 -8.21 -19.72 8.00
CA ARG A 30 -7.87 -18.31 7.74
C ARG A 30 -8.04 -17.96 6.26
N VAL A 31 -7.59 -18.82 5.37
CA VAL A 31 -7.80 -18.64 3.92
C VAL A 31 -9.29 -18.63 3.58
N LEU A 32 -10.08 -19.57 4.14
CA LEU A 32 -11.52 -19.61 3.90
C LEU A 32 -12.28 -18.38 4.42
N ARG A 33 -11.81 -17.77 5.52
CA ARG A 33 -12.36 -16.48 6.01
C ARG A 33 -12.02 -15.34 5.08
N THR A 34 -10.81 -15.33 4.54
CA THR A 34 -10.35 -14.30 3.58
C THR A 34 -11.23 -14.32 2.32
N PHE A 35 -11.68 -15.50 1.90
CA PHE A 35 -12.60 -15.66 0.76
C PHE A 35 -14.09 -15.65 1.16
N ASN A 36 -14.42 -15.24 2.37
CA ASN A 36 -15.80 -15.14 2.86
C ASN A 36 -16.60 -16.47 2.82
N ILE A 37 -15.93 -17.59 2.90
CA ILE A 37 -16.56 -18.94 2.83
C ILE A 37 -17.02 -19.40 4.23
N LEU A 38 -16.42 -18.86 5.32
CA LEU A 38 -16.81 -19.20 6.70
C LEU A 38 -17.67 -18.10 7.34
N PRO A 39 -18.67 -18.47 8.16
CA PRO A 39 -19.44 -17.51 8.95
C PRO A 39 -18.54 -16.75 9.92
N GLY A 40 -18.71 -15.44 10.00
CA GLY A 40 -17.87 -14.53 10.78
C GLY A 40 -16.91 -13.71 9.93
N ALA A 41 -16.85 -13.97 8.62
CA ALA A 41 -16.34 -13.00 7.67
C ALA A 41 -17.27 -11.77 7.66
N ASN A 42 -16.70 -10.60 7.51
CA ASN A 42 -17.42 -9.33 7.55
C ASN A 42 -18.60 -9.34 6.55
N PRO A 43 -19.85 -9.12 6.98
CA PRO A 43 -21.02 -9.18 6.10
C PRO A 43 -21.03 -8.11 4.98
N ASN A 44 -20.11 -7.16 5.02
CA ASN A 44 -19.94 -6.14 3.98
C ASN A 44 -18.97 -6.56 2.87
N ASN A 45 -18.50 -7.81 2.89
CA ASN A 45 -17.57 -8.30 1.88
C ASN A 45 -18.35 -8.91 0.70
N ASP A 46 -18.87 -8.05 -0.15
CA ASP A 46 -19.58 -8.37 -1.39
C ASP A 46 -18.64 -8.70 -2.57
N GLY A 47 -17.50 -9.33 -2.27
CA GLY A 47 -16.45 -9.62 -3.25
C GLY A 47 -15.55 -8.41 -3.52
N SER A 48 -15.68 -7.34 -2.74
CA SER A 48 -14.73 -6.25 -2.77
C SER A 48 -13.41 -6.69 -2.13
N PHE A 49 -12.34 -6.22 -2.68
CA PHE A 49 -10.97 -6.42 -2.23
C PHE A 49 -10.78 -5.73 -0.87
N THR A 50 -11.24 -6.34 0.20
CA THR A 50 -11.00 -5.80 1.53
C THR A 50 -9.54 -6.04 1.89
N ALA A 51 -8.74 -5.01 1.79
CA ALA A 51 -7.45 -4.99 2.49
C ALA A 51 -7.73 -5.32 3.96
N GLY A 52 -7.12 -6.38 4.46
CA GLY A 52 -7.28 -6.80 5.85
C GLY A 52 -7.08 -5.62 6.80
N SER A 53 -7.77 -5.63 7.91
CA SER A 53 -7.57 -4.65 8.96
C SER A 53 -6.08 -4.56 9.32
N TRP A 54 -5.54 -3.36 9.24
CA TRP A 54 -4.15 -3.05 9.63
C TRP A 54 -4.00 -2.94 11.15
N ASP A 55 -4.85 -3.63 11.85
CA ASP A 55 -4.71 -3.74 13.29
C ASP A 55 -3.42 -4.51 13.61
N THR A 56 -2.67 -4.01 14.55
CA THR A 56 -1.34 -4.44 14.99
C THR A 56 -1.26 -5.89 15.51
N GLY A 57 -2.25 -6.71 15.22
CA GLY A 57 -2.27 -8.13 15.49
C GLY A 57 -1.68 -8.97 14.35
N THR A 58 -1.27 -10.17 14.65
CA THR A 58 -0.58 -11.20 13.85
C THR A 58 -1.11 -11.52 12.44
N ASN A 59 -2.06 -10.74 11.91
CA ASN A 59 -2.68 -10.85 10.58
C ASN A 59 -2.62 -9.54 9.79
N ALA A 60 -1.66 -8.68 10.04
CA ALA A 60 -1.47 -7.45 9.26
C ALA A 60 -1.26 -7.77 7.78
N ASP A 61 -2.02 -7.14 6.91
CA ASP A 61 -1.81 -7.23 5.47
C ASP A 61 -0.44 -6.61 5.11
N TRP A 62 0.50 -7.44 4.72
CA TRP A 62 1.88 -7.07 4.43
C TRP A 62 2.09 -6.57 2.99
N ARG A 63 1.02 -6.51 2.18
CA ARG A 63 1.12 -6.02 0.80
C ARG A 63 1.60 -4.59 0.75
N VAL A 64 2.37 -4.29 -0.30
CA VAL A 64 2.87 -2.94 -0.54
C VAL A 64 1.70 -2.04 -0.92
N ARG A 65 1.64 -0.88 -0.27
CA ARG A 65 0.59 0.11 -0.49
C ARG A 65 1.12 1.53 -0.39
N ILE A 66 0.49 2.41 -1.16
CA ILE A 66 0.72 3.85 -1.14
C ILE A 66 -0.55 4.52 -0.64
N SER A 67 -0.49 5.17 0.52
CA SER A 67 -1.66 5.80 1.14
C SER A 67 -2.04 7.10 0.43
N LEU A 68 -3.33 7.36 0.31
CA LEU A 68 -3.83 8.63 -0.20
C LEU A 68 -3.44 9.77 0.75
N PRO A 69 -3.15 10.98 0.22
CA PRO A 69 -2.96 12.17 1.04
C PRO A 69 -4.21 12.44 1.88
N PRO A 70 -4.03 12.85 3.16
CA PRO A 70 -5.16 13.12 4.03
C PRO A 70 -5.94 14.37 3.59
N GLY A 71 -7.26 14.29 3.59
CA GLY A 71 -8.17 15.43 3.41
C GLY A 71 -8.32 15.94 1.97
N GLY A 72 -9.03 17.06 1.83
CA GLY A 72 -9.22 17.78 0.57
C GLY A 72 -9.88 16.99 -0.55
N ALA A 73 -9.45 17.24 -1.77
CA ALA A 73 -10.00 16.65 -2.99
C ALA A 73 -9.88 15.11 -3.04
N TYR A 74 -8.84 14.53 -2.41
CA TYR A 74 -8.64 13.07 -2.36
C TYR A 74 -9.73 12.37 -1.53
N ALA A 75 -10.14 12.97 -0.41
CA ALA A 75 -11.18 12.41 0.44
C ALA A 75 -12.58 12.55 -0.17
N SER A 76 -12.85 13.60 -0.96
CA SER A 76 -14.17 13.88 -1.55
C SER A 76 -14.39 13.25 -2.93
N SER A 77 -13.34 12.80 -3.61
CA SER A 77 -13.42 12.25 -4.96
C SER A 77 -14.23 10.96 -5.01
N SER A 78 -15.24 10.91 -5.87
CA SER A 78 -16.00 9.69 -6.19
C SER A 78 -15.19 8.73 -7.04
N LEU A 79 -14.29 9.23 -7.90
CA LEU A 79 -13.43 8.44 -8.75
C LEU A 79 -12.39 7.63 -7.95
N LEU A 80 -12.01 8.11 -6.76
CA LEU A 80 -11.11 7.42 -5.84
C LEU A 80 -11.86 6.57 -4.79
N ALA A 81 -13.18 6.42 -4.91
CA ALA A 81 -13.99 5.64 -3.98
C ALA A 81 -13.48 4.20 -3.81
N PRO A 82 -13.09 3.46 -4.86
CA PRO A 82 -12.56 2.10 -4.70
C PRO A 82 -11.29 2.02 -3.82
N LEU A 83 -10.45 3.05 -3.84
CA LEU A 83 -9.25 3.10 -2.99
C LEU A 83 -9.56 3.40 -1.52
N LYS A 84 -10.75 3.92 -1.22
CA LYS A 84 -11.19 4.13 0.18
C LYS A 84 -11.56 2.81 0.86
N GLU A 85 -12.05 1.85 0.11
CA GLU A 85 -12.35 0.50 0.59
C GLU A 85 -11.07 -0.25 1.01
N THR A 86 -9.93 0.07 0.39
CA THR A 86 -8.61 -0.44 0.74
C THR A 86 -7.86 0.47 1.74
N GLN A 87 -8.58 1.02 2.74
CA GLN A 87 -8.04 1.89 3.80
C GLN A 87 -7.38 3.17 3.27
N ASN A 88 -8.01 3.82 2.31
CA ASN A 88 -7.48 5.01 1.65
C ASN A 88 -6.07 4.79 1.09
N SER A 89 -5.84 3.66 0.48
CA SER A 89 -4.52 3.32 -0.06
C SER A 89 -4.64 2.61 -1.41
N MET A 90 -3.71 2.90 -2.30
CA MET A 90 -3.46 2.07 -3.47
C MET A 90 -2.62 0.86 -3.02
N VAL A 91 -3.18 -0.32 -3.08
CA VAL A 91 -2.55 -1.60 -2.73
C VAL A 91 -2.14 -2.32 -4.00
N PHE A 92 -0.93 -2.84 -4.06
CA PHE A 92 -0.52 -3.73 -5.13
C PHE A 92 -1.16 -5.11 -4.92
N PRO A 93 -1.93 -5.63 -5.89
CA PRO A 93 -2.65 -6.91 -5.72
C PRO A 93 -1.70 -8.08 -5.45
N TYR A 94 -0.59 -8.10 -6.17
CA TYR A 94 0.50 -9.05 -6.01
C TYR A 94 1.72 -8.39 -5.39
N THR A 95 2.64 -9.20 -4.88
CA THR A 95 3.92 -8.72 -4.37
C THR A 95 4.70 -8.04 -5.48
N PRO A 96 4.92 -6.72 -5.41
CA PRO A 96 5.69 -6.01 -6.43
C PRO A 96 7.17 -6.27 -6.27
N GLN A 97 7.92 -6.10 -7.34
CA GLN A 97 9.37 -5.98 -7.28
C GLN A 97 9.75 -4.59 -6.76
N VAL A 98 10.57 -4.53 -5.73
CA VAL A 98 11.10 -3.28 -5.18
C VAL A 98 12.61 -3.27 -5.31
N PHE A 99 13.13 -2.23 -5.93
CA PHE A 99 14.56 -1.99 -6.04
C PHE A 99 14.90 -0.68 -5.32
N ILE A 100 15.63 -0.78 -4.21
CA ILE A 100 16.02 0.34 -3.36
C ILE A 100 17.54 0.36 -3.18
N THR A 101 18.13 1.56 -3.23
CA THR A 101 19.56 1.76 -3.06
C THR A 101 19.81 2.76 -1.93
N HIS A 102 20.64 2.36 -0.99
CA HIS A 102 21.20 3.24 0.04
C HIS A 102 22.63 3.57 -0.33
N SER A 103 22.98 4.84 -0.35
CA SER A 103 24.33 5.29 -0.71
C SER A 103 24.96 6.12 0.40
N ALA A 104 26.25 5.88 0.63
CA ALA A 104 27.11 6.73 1.41
C ALA A 104 28.18 7.30 0.49
N ASN A 105 28.23 8.62 0.38
CA ASN A 105 29.11 9.32 -0.55
C ASN A 105 30.40 9.72 0.15
N TYR A 106 31.55 9.42 -0.48
CA TYR A 106 32.88 9.76 0.01
C TYR A 106 33.64 10.51 -1.07
N ASN A 107 34.31 11.59 -0.68
CA ASN A 107 35.26 12.29 -1.53
C ASN A 107 36.68 11.78 -1.24
N ALA A 108 37.44 11.50 -2.29
CA ALA A 108 38.84 11.12 -2.17
C ALA A 108 39.70 12.36 -2.06
N LEU A 109 40.49 12.48 -0.98
CA LEU A 109 41.56 13.43 -0.82
C LEU A 109 42.91 12.73 -1.10
N GLN A 110 43.58 13.16 -2.16
CA GLN A 110 44.86 12.60 -2.56
C GLN A 110 46.00 13.57 -2.14
N PRO A 111 46.69 13.33 -1.03
CA PRO A 111 47.86 14.15 -0.65
C PRO A 111 49.02 13.94 -1.65
N THR A 112 49.83 14.97 -1.85
CA THR A 112 51.06 14.88 -2.64
C THR A 112 52.01 13.83 -2.02
N HIS A 113 52.60 12.96 -2.85
CA HIS A 113 53.52 11.90 -2.42
C HIS A 113 52.90 10.84 -1.51
N SER A 114 51.60 10.63 -1.53
CA SER A 114 50.92 9.54 -0.83
C SER A 114 50.54 8.43 -1.81
N ASN A 115 50.76 7.17 -1.37
CA ASN A 115 50.36 5.99 -2.14
C ASN A 115 48.86 5.69 -2.05
N TYR A 116 48.17 6.20 -1.03
CA TYR A 116 46.78 5.92 -0.74
C TYR A 116 45.98 7.21 -0.54
N PRO A 117 44.78 7.35 -1.14
CA PRO A 117 43.87 8.46 -0.86
C PRO A 117 43.22 8.30 0.51
N PHE A 118 42.86 9.43 1.13
CA PHE A 118 41.95 9.45 2.28
C PHE A 118 40.52 9.64 1.77
N HIS A 119 39.57 8.82 2.23
CA HIS A 119 38.17 8.93 1.89
C HIS A 119 37.43 9.71 2.99
N ILE A 120 36.94 10.88 2.63
CA ILE A 120 36.21 11.77 3.55
C ILE A 120 34.73 11.58 3.28
N TYR A 121 33.96 11.18 4.32
CA TYR A 121 32.51 11.07 4.24
C TYR A 121 31.87 12.44 3.96
N THR A 122 30.90 12.46 3.03
CA THR A 122 30.20 13.66 2.63
C THR A 122 28.73 13.63 3.01
N SER A 123 28.03 12.54 2.66
CA SER A 123 26.59 12.40 2.91
C SER A 123 26.13 10.95 2.81
N SER A 124 25.02 10.66 3.47
CA SER A 124 24.23 9.43 3.24
C SER A 124 22.86 9.80 2.74
N GLN A 125 22.36 9.01 1.81
CA GLN A 125 21.03 9.19 1.27
C GLN A 125 20.41 7.85 0.86
N VAL A 126 19.09 7.82 0.84
CA VAL A 126 18.34 6.79 0.14
C VAL A 126 18.01 7.38 -1.21
N ASP A 127 18.48 6.71 -2.27
CA ASP A 127 18.23 7.15 -3.63
C ASP A 127 16.77 6.95 -4.01
N GLN A 128 16.37 7.50 -5.16
CA GLN A 128 15.10 7.16 -5.77
C GLN A 128 15.01 5.65 -5.95
N PHE A 129 13.88 5.07 -5.57
CA PHE A 129 13.62 3.66 -5.74
C PHE A 129 12.34 3.40 -6.54
N THR A 130 12.28 2.25 -7.17
CA THR A 130 11.19 1.89 -8.06
C THR A 130 10.45 0.68 -7.53
N ILE A 131 9.12 0.75 -7.58
CA ILE A 131 8.21 -0.34 -7.26
C ILE A 131 7.51 -0.72 -8.56
N THR A 132 7.68 -1.95 -9.01
CA THR A 132 7.03 -2.48 -10.20
C THR A 132 6.12 -3.63 -9.82
N GLY A 133 4.83 -3.50 -10.11
CA GLY A 133 3.82 -4.49 -9.77
C GLY A 133 2.88 -4.80 -10.91
N GLU A 134 2.46 -6.05 -10.96
CA GLU A 134 1.46 -6.54 -11.89
C GLU A 134 0.06 -6.31 -11.33
N PHE A 135 -0.85 -5.91 -12.20
CA PHE A 135 -2.27 -5.75 -11.92
C PHE A 135 -3.07 -6.64 -12.86
N THR A 136 -3.88 -7.49 -12.30
CA THR A 136 -4.87 -8.29 -13.04
C THR A 136 -6.27 -7.78 -12.74
N VAL A 137 -7.13 -7.87 -13.74
CA VAL A 137 -8.52 -7.45 -13.68
C VAL A 137 -9.36 -8.56 -14.28
N GLU A 138 -10.30 -9.09 -13.50
CA GLU A 138 -11.19 -10.18 -13.91
C GLU A 138 -12.67 -9.73 -13.95
N ASN A 139 -12.98 -8.69 -13.18
CA ASN A 139 -14.36 -8.20 -13.04
C ASN A 139 -14.43 -6.68 -13.06
N SER A 140 -15.66 -6.16 -13.16
CA SER A 140 -15.93 -4.72 -13.25
C SER A 140 -15.47 -3.94 -12.02
N LYS A 141 -15.53 -4.51 -10.80
CA LYS A 141 -15.06 -3.83 -9.57
C LYS A 141 -13.55 -3.67 -9.54
N GLU A 142 -12.81 -4.69 -10.01
CA GLU A 142 -11.37 -4.61 -10.15
C GLU A 142 -10.97 -3.62 -11.24
N ALA A 143 -11.77 -3.53 -12.33
CA ALA A 143 -11.58 -2.51 -13.35
C ALA A 143 -11.77 -1.09 -12.78
N GLU A 144 -12.77 -0.88 -11.93
CA GLU A 144 -12.95 0.38 -11.20
C GLU A 144 -11.76 0.71 -10.29
N TYR A 145 -11.27 -0.29 -9.58
CA TYR A 145 -10.08 -0.15 -8.73
C TYR A 145 -8.85 0.23 -9.54
N TRP A 146 -8.61 -0.43 -10.65
CA TRP A 146 -7.48 -0.14 -11.54
C TRP A 146 -7.56 1.29 -12.09
N VAL A 147 -8.73 1.71 -12.58
CA VAL A 147 -8.94 3.09 -13.05
C VAL A 147 -8.70 4.10 -11.94
N ALA A 148 -9.20 3.83 -10.72
CA ALA A 148 -8.98 4.68 -9.56
C ALA A 148 -7.49 4.75 -9.18
N ALA A 149 -6.75 3.63 -9.21
CA ALA A 149 -5.32 3.58 -8.92
C ALA A 149 -4.50 4.40 -9.93
N VAL A 150 -4.77 4.24 -11.23
CA VAL A 150 -4.10 5.03 -12.27
C VAL A 150 -4.44 6.52 -12.14
N HIS A 151 -5.69 6.85 -11.85
CA HIS A 151 -6.10 8.25 -11.62
C HIS A 151 -5.45 8.85 -10.38
N PHE A 152 -5.35 8.07 -9.31
CA PHE A 152 -4.61 8.46 -8.10
C PHE A 152 -3.16 8.81 -8.43
N LEU A 153 -2.45 7.93 -9.12
CA LEU A 153 -1.05 8.18 -9.53
C LEU A 153 -0.92 9.43 -10.42
N LYS A 154 -1.86 9.63 -11.36
CA LYS A 154 -1.91 10.87 -12.16
C LYS A 154 -2.08 12.11 -11.28
N SER A 155 -2.88 12.04 -10.23
CA SER A 155 -3.20 13.18 -9.38
C SER A 155 -2.06 13.55 -8.42
N VAL A 156 -1.39 12.56 -7.81
CA VAL A 156 -0.29 12.82 -6.86
C VAL A 156 1.00 13.32 -7.51
N THR A 157 1.10 13.26 -8.82
CA THR A 157 2.21 13.88 -9.57
C THR A 157 1.95 15.34 -9.94
N LYS A 158 0.78 15.90 -9.60
CA LYS A 158 0.40 17.27 -9.97
C LYS A 158 0.47 18.22 -8.78
N MET A 159 0.97 19.43 -9.03
CA MET A 159 0.89 20.51 -8.07
C MET A 159 -0.49 21.17 -8.09
N ALA A 160 -0.86 21.81 -7.00
CA ALA A 160 -2.04 22.67 -6.96
C ALA A 160 -1.77 23.98 -7.71
N TYR A 161 -2.40 24.14 -8.87
CA TYR A 161 -2.26 25.32 -9.74
C TYR A 161 -3.62 25.83 -10.22
N GLY A 162 -3.64 27.01 -10.81
CA GLY A 162 -4.86 27.62 -11.38
C GLY A 162 -5.87 28.03 -10.32
N GLU A 163 -7.08 27.51 -10.38
CA GLU A 163 -8.20 27.86 -9.49
C GLU A 163 -8.22 27.09 -8.16
N SER A 164 -7.23 26.25 -7.90
CA SER A 164 -7.14 25.50 -6.64
C SER A 164 -7.04 26.43 -5.43
N ALA A 165 -7.74 26.07 -4.34
CA ALA A 165 -7.68 26.83 -3.07
C ALA A 165 -6.25 26.91 -2.48
N ASN A 166 -5.42 25.87 -2.75
CA ASN A 166 -4.04 25.77 -2.27
C ASN A 166 -3.03 26.01 -3.41
N LYS A 167 -3.18 27.12 -4.14
CA LYS A 167 -2.28 27.48 -5.26
C LYS A 167 -0.82 27.49 -4.82
N GLY A 168 0.04 26.89 -5.64
CA GLY A 168 1.49 26.83 -5.41
C GLY A 168 1.95 25.69 -4.51
N SER A 169 1.03 24.87 -3.95
CA SER A 169 1.43 23.70 -3.20
C SER A 169 2.03 22.63 -4.11
N PRO A 170 3.20 22.09 -3.76
CA PRO A 170 3.83 21.01 -4.52
C PRO A 170 3.01 19.73 -4.50
N PRO A 171 3.38 18.72 -5.30
CA PRO A 171 2.80 17.38 -5.20
C PRO A 171 2.80 16.87 -3.76
N PRO A 172 1.74 16.17 -3.33
CA PRO A 172 1.61 15.76 -1.93
C PRO A 172 2.61 14.66 -1.57
N VAL A 173 3.07 14.69 -0.32
CA VAL A 173 3.82 13.58 0.28
C VAL A 173 2.82 12.48 0.64
N VAL A 174 3.07 11.28 0.17
CA VAL A 174 2.29 10.07 0.46
C VAL A 174 3.07 9.15 1.39
N LYS A 175 2.41 8.14 1.96
CA LYS A 175 3.06 7.19 2.84
C LYS A 175 3.13 5.83 2.19
N LEU A 176 4.32 5.25 2.18
CA LEU A 176 4.56 3.88 1.75
C LEU A 176 4.56 2.94 2.95
N ASN A 177 3.82 1.83 2.83
CA ASN A 177 3.82 0.73 3.79
C ASN A 177 3.95 -0.59 3.05
N GLY A 178 4.49 -1.62 3.70
CA GLY A 178 4.57 -2.95 3.13
C GLY A 178 5.68 -3.81 3.74
N TYR A 179 5.62 -5.10 3.50
CA TYR A 179 6.55 -6.11 3.99
C TYR A 179 6.68 -6.16 5.53
N GLY A 180 5.67 -5.65 6.25
CA GLY A 180 5.65 -5.59 7.70
C GLY A 180 6.34 -4.34 8.27
N ASP A 181 6.34 -4.24 9.60
CA ASP A 181 6.73 -3.01 10.30
C ASP A 181 8.23 -2.68 10.19
N TYR A 182 9.08 -3.67 9.92
CA TYR A 182 10.53 -3.47 9.85
C TYR A 182 11.08 -3.10 8.46
N VAL A 183 10.24 -3.12 7.42
CA VAL A 183 10.69 -2.78 6.06
C VAL A 183 10.13 -1.43 5.63
N PHE A 184 8.82 -1.32 5.46
CA PHE A 184 8.20 -0.03 5.10
C PHE A 184 7.06 0.27 6.07
N ASN A 185 7.33 1.11 7.06
CA ASN A 185 6.34 1.55 8.02
C ASN A 185 6.18 3.06 7.98
N GLN A 186 5.09 3.54 7.36
CA GLN A 186 4.73 4.95 7.25
C GLN A 186 5.82 5.82 6.58
N VAL A 187 6.58 5.25 5.64
CA VAL A 187 7.69 5.96 4.96
C VAL A 187 7.14 7.13 4.13
N PRO A 188 7.53 8.37 4.43
CA PRO A 188 7.07 9.53 3.66
C PRO A 188 7.82 9.58 2.32
N VAL A 189 7.06 9.50 1.22
CA VAL A 189 7.61 9.51 -0.14
C VAL A 189 6.86 10.46 -1.05
N VAL A 190 7.53 10.93 -2.08
CA VAL A 190 6.95 11.68 -3.19
C VAL A 190 6.98 10.80 -4.43
N VAL A 191 5.88 10.76 -5.16
CA VAL A 191 5.82 10.08 -6.46
C VAL A 191 6.47 10.99 -7.49
N GLN A 192 7.63 10.56 -8.00
CA GLN A 192 8.37 11.33 -9.01
C GLN A 192 7.81 11.08 -10.41
N ASN A 193 7.66 9.82 -10.77
CA ASN A 193 7.01 9.41 -12.01
C ASN A 193 6.34 8.04 -11.83
N PHE A 194 5.50 7.69 -12.78
CA PHE A 194 4.94 6.35 -12.88
C PHE A 194 4.74 5.99 -14.35
N ASN A 195 4.83 4.72 -14.65
CA ASN A 195 4.57 4.15 -15.96
C ASN A 195 3.47 3.11 -15.84
N VAL A 196 2.55 3.12 -16.78
CA VAL A 196 1.50 2.10 -16.91
C VAL A 196 1.64 1.49 -18.29
N THR A 197 1.85 0.19 -18.34
CA THR A 197 1.87 -0.56 -19.60
C THR A 197 0.47 -1.04 -19.92
N LEU A 198 -0.05 -0.65 -21.06
CA LEU A 198 -1.34 -1.07 -21.63
C LEU A 198 -1.06 -2.05 -22.78
N PRO A 199 -1.11 -3.37 -22.50
CA PRO A 199 -0.81 -4.37 -23.52
C PRO A 199 -1.88 -4.39 -24.63
N SER A 200 -1.48 -4.74 -25.85
CA SER A 200 -2.40 -4.89 -26.98
C SER A 200 -2.91 -6.33 -27.16
N ASP A 201 -2.34 -7.27 -26.43
CA ASP A 201 -2.56 -8.72 -26.55
C ASP A 201 -3.43 -9.29 -25.40
N VAL A 202 -4.14 -8.43 -24.69
CA VAL A 202 -5.03 -8.80 -23.56
C VAL A 202 -6.43 -8.24 -23.78
N ASP A 203 -7.41 -8.88 -23.18
CA ASP A 203 -8.79 -8.40 -23.15
C ASP A 203 -8.93 -7.15 -22.24
N TYR A 204 -9.93 -6.33 -22.53
CA TYR A 204 -10.26 -5.14 -21.78
C TYR A 204 -11.62 -5.27 -21.12
N ILE A 205 -11.68 -5.06 -19.82
CA ILE A 205 -12.87 -5.23 -18.99
C ILE A 205 -13.48 -3.86 -18.71
N PRO A 206 -14.78 -3.66 -18.93
CA PRO A 206 -15.44 -2.39 -18.66
C PRO A 206 -15.52 -2.13 -17.17
N ALA A 207 -15.12 -0.94 -16.75
CA ALA A 207 -15.41 -0.41 -15.43
C ALA A 207 -16.90 -0.03 -15.34
N GLY A 208 -17.46 -0.04 -14.11
CA GLY A 208 -18.87 0.19 -13.88
C GLY A 208 -19.39 1.55 -14.36
N VAL A 209 -20.69 1.74 -14.26
CA VAL A 209 -21.43 2.92 -14.76
C VAL A 209 -20.88 4.25 -14.23
N GLY A 210 -20.29 4.26 -13.03
CA GLY A 210 -19.65 5.44 -12.42
C GLY A 210 -18.36 5.91 -13.09
N PHE A 211 -17.81 5.14 -14.04
CA PHE A 211 -16.51 5.39 -14.69
C PHE A 211 -16.64 5.75 -16.17
N ASN A 212 -17.82 6.16 -16.62
CA ASN A 212 -18.10 6.71 -17.94
C ASN A 212 -17.57 5.86 -19.12
N GLY A 213 -17.76 4.55 -19.08
CA GLY A 213 -17.33 3.66 -20.16
C GLY A 213 -15.80 3.48 -20.24
N SER A 214 -15.09 3.65 -19.13
CA SER A 214 -13.67 3.33 -19.04
C SER A 214 -13.44 1.82 -19.06
N TYR A 215 -12.32 1.39 -19.62
CA TYR A 215 -11.90 0.00 -19.68
C TYR A 215 -10.56 -0.18 -19.02
N ALA A 216 -10.37 -1.28 -18.32
CA ALA A 216 -9.09 -1.71 -17.76
C ALA A 216 -8.59 -2.97 -18.48
N PRO A 217 -7.28 -3.10 -18.76
CA PRO A 217 -6.74 -4.31 -19.32
C PRO A 217 -6.81 -5.46 -18.31
N ALA A 218 -7.08 -6.67 -18.78
CA ALA A 218 -7.13 -7.86 -17.94
C ALA A 218 -5.78 -8.12 -17.24
N ARG A 219 -4.69 -7.65 -17.82
CA ARG A 219 -3.35 -7.69 -17.23
C ARG A 219 -2.59 -6.43 -17.60
N SER A 220 -1.91 -5.81 -16.64
CA SER A 220 -1.07 -4.64 -16.84
C SER A 220 0.06 -4.60 -15.83
N GLU A 221 1.08 -3.83 -16.14
CA GLU A 221 2.20 -3.54 -15.23
C GLU A 221 2.19 -2.05 -14.88
N ILE A 222 2.31 -1.75 -13.59
CA ILE A 222 2.45 -0.39 -13.09
C ILE A 222 3.78 -0.29 -12.36
N SER A 223 4.62 0.61 -12.84
CA SER A 223 5.91 0.96 -12.24
C SER A 223 5.84 2.36 -11.67
N VAL A 224 6.20 2.52 -10.40
CA VAL A 224 6.15 3.80 -9.68
C VAL A 224 7.53 4.11 -9.11
N ALA A 225 8.09 5.25 -9.49
CA ALA A 225 9.33 5.76 -8.93
C ALA A 225 9.03 6.71 -7.77
N LEU A 226 9.60 6.38 -6.62
CA LEU A 226 9.39 7.05 -5.36
C LEU A 226 10.70 7.66 -4.85
N MET A 227 10.59 8.81 -4.21
CA MET A 227 11.71 9.48 -3.56
C MET A 227 11.35 9.74 -2.10
N PRO A 228 12.15 9.26 -1.13
CA PRO A 228 11.92 9.55 0.28
C PRO A 228 12.03 11.05 0.56
N GLN A 229 11.08 11.58 1.34
CA GLN A 229 11.02 12.99 1.67
C GLN A 229 10.76 13.19 3.16
N TYR A 230 11.78 13.53 3.90
CA TYR A 230 11.68 13.81 5.33
C TYR A 230 11.53 15.30 5.61
N SER A 231 10.76 15.64 6.64
CA SER A 231 10.69 17.02 7.12
C SER A 231 12.00 17.43 7.79
N ARG A 232 12.33 18.73 7.73
CA ARG A 232 13.54 19.28 8.37
C ARG A 232 13.61 18.95 9.86
N ASP A 233 12.47 18.98 10.55
CA ASP A 233 12.39 18.67 11.98
C ASP A 233 12.71 17.19 12.27
N LYS A 234 12.27 16.27 11.41
CA LYS A 234 12.63 14.85 11.52
C LYS A 234 14.13 14.67 11.33
N VAL A 235 14.70 15.25 10.29
CA VAL A 235 16.15 15.15 10.03
C VAL A 235 16.97 15.70 11.20
N ASN A 236 16.58 16.83 11.78
CA ASN A 236 17.29 17.44 12.93
C ASN A 236 17.21 16.59 14.21
N LYS A 237 16.16 15.77 14.37
CA LYS A 237 15.93 14.90 15.53
C LYS A 237 16.44 13.48 15.32
N PHE A 238 17.12 13.21 14.22
CA PHE A 238 17.64 11.88 13.92
C PHE A 238 18.71 11.47 14.94
N SER A 239 18.59 10.25 15.47
CA SER A 239 19.56 9.61 16.36
C SER A 239 19.93 8.26 15.79
N LEU A 240 21.23 8.03 15.59
CA LEU A 240 21.73 6.77 15.07
C LEU A 240 21.44 5.61 16.03
N ASP A 241 21.56 5.83 17.35
CA ASP A 241 21.29 4.80 18.35
C ASP A 241 19.85 4.32 18.31
N LYS A 242 18.90 5.27 18.16
CA LYS A 242 17.46 4.97 17.99
C LYS A 242 17.20 4.26 16.67
N PHE A 243 17.92 4.60 15.61
CA PHE A 243 17.80 3.92 14.31
C PHE A 243 18.29 2.47 14.40
N VAL A 244 19.48 2.24 14.96
CA VAL A 244 20.08 0.92 15.14
C VAL A 244 19.19 0.01 16.01
N SER A 245 18.58 0.55 17.05
CA SER A 245 17.64 -0.20 17.92
C SER A 245 16.28 -0.47 17.30
N GLY A 246 16.00 0.01 16.08
CA GLY A 246 14.70 -0.12 15.42
C GLY A 246 13.60 0.79 15.99
N GLY A 247 13.92 1.72 16.89
CA GLY A 247 12.96 2.56 17.56
C GLY A 247 12.17 3.51 16.65
N TYR A 248 12.70 3.86 15.50
CA TYR A 248 12.00 4.66 14.49
C TYR A 248 11.04 3.82 13.64
N ILE A 249 11.35 2.55 13.44
CA ILE A 249 10.55 1.64 12.63
C ILE A 249 9.29 1.28 13.41
N LEU A 250 9.43 0.83 14.65
CA LEU A 250 8.30 0.49 15.53
C LEU A 250 7.43 1.71 15.87
N GLY A 251 8.02 2.90 15.94
CA GLY A 251 7.29 4.15 16.17
C GLY A 251 6.52 4.67 14.95
N GLY A 252 6.65 4.06 13.77
CA GLY A 252 6.02 4.55 12.54
C GLY A 252 6.59 5.90 12.07
N ASP A 253 7.83 6.23 12.44
CA ASP A 253 8.50 7.46 12.02
C ASP A 253 8.90 7.45 10.54
N GLY A 254 8.90 6.28 9.91
CA GLY A 254 9.05 6.11 8.46
C GLY A 254 10.46 6.36 7.94
N TYR A 255 11.50 6.10 8.73
CA TYR A 255 12.87 6.12 8.23
C TYR A 255 13.18 4.84 7.45
N LEU A 256 13.96 4.99 6.37
CA LEU A 256 14.54 3.91 5.57
C LEU A 256 16.02 3.76 5.88
#